data_007f4919cdac4579120149a2eb5af3bc
#
_entry.id   007f4919cdac4579120149a2eb5af3bc
#
_cell.length_a   1.000
_cell.length_b   1.000
_cell.length_c   1.000
_cell.angle_alpha   90.00
_cell.angle_beta   90.00
_cell.angle_gamma   90.00
#
_symmetry.space_group_name_H-M   'P 1'
#
loop_
_entity.id
_entity.type
_entity.pdbx_description
1 polymer ?
#
loop_
_entity_poly.entity_id
_entity_poly.type
_entity_poly.pdbx_seq_one_letter_code
_entity_poly.pdbx_strand_id
1 'polypeptide(L)'
;MLKRYPQDLGVILTYRCHSGCAHCLYNCGPRWPNEAMSSADLRRALETVASWPRRPQVHLTGGEPFLHFDRLLEGARVAAELGIVSYVETSAGWCTDEGEAVERFAALRRAGLEFVLVSCSPFHAERIPPARTLRAVRAALETFGPQRVTVYRSEFLEVVQQFGLDRPTPLSRYEELLGAEEAWRLLWQGYGIISGGRAGYRLGHLVPGRPAEAFRGMACSGELLHAHHSHFDLYGNAIPAFCGGLTLGSWRDLPQLREVPYPPLIEVLVERGPYGLFELAQTQHDYHPPDDGYTGKCHLCVDVRRHLLEVGDFAELRPRGFYEQI
;
A
#
# COMPACT_ATOMS: atom_id res chain seq x y z
N MET A 1 12.55 16.97 -5.89
CA MET A 1 11.33 16.35 -5.45
C MET A 1 11.47 15.58 -4.14
N LEU A 2 12.10 14.44 -4.04
CA LEU A 2 12.42 13.86 -2.74
C LEU A 2 13.53 14.66 -2.08
N LYS A 3 13.19 15.60 -1.22
CA LYS A 3 14.20 16.42 -0.48
C LYS A 3 15.01 15.57 0.50
N ARG A 4 14.49 14.41 0.90
CA ARG A 4 15.18 13.43 1.76
C ARG A 4 15.00 12.02 1.20
N TYR A 5 16.00 11.16 1.39
CA TYR A 5 15.85 9.74 1.13
C TYR A 5 14.91 9.13 2.17
N PRO A 6 13.96 8.28 1.79
CA PRO A 6 13.11 7.57 2.75
C PRO A 6 13.98 6.66 3.64
N GLN A 7 13.48 6.37 4.83
CA GLN A 7 14.11 5.42 5.74
C GLN A 7 13.69 3.99 5.44
N ASP A 8 12.50 3.85 4.83
CA ASP A 8 11.89 2.60 4.41
C ASP A 8 11.37 2.76 2.98
N LEU A 9 11.66 1.78 2.12
CA LEU A 9 11.25 1.80 0.72
C LEU A 9 10.58 0.50 0.33
N GLY A 10 9.33 0.60 -0.14
CA GLY A 10 8.64 -0.51 -0.76
C GLY A 10 9.00 -0.68 -2.23
N VAL A 11 9.26 -1.91 -2.64
CA VAL A 11 9.31 -2.28 -4.05
C VAL A 11 8.05 -3.07 -4.37
N ILE A 12 7.11 -2.41 -5.05
CA ILE A 12 5.85 -3.03 -5.51
C ILE A 12 6.17 -3.92 -6.70
N LEU A 13 6.33 -5.22 -6.43
CA LEU A 13 6.64 -6.22 -7.45
C LEU A 13 5.48 -6.45 -8.41
N THR A 14 4.24 -6.36 -7.91
CA THR A 14 3.00 -6.55 -8.67
C THR A 14 1.86 -5.83 -7.97
N TYR A 15 0.85 -5.39 -8.72
CA TYR A 15 -0.43 -4.93 -8.15
C TYR A 15 -1.46 -6.07 -8.03
N ARG A 16 -1.17 -7.23 -8.66
CA ARG A 16 -2.06 -8.39 -8.53
C ARG A 16 -2.05 -8.94 -7.12
N CYS A 17 -3.25 -9.26 -6.61
CA CYS A 17 -3.45 -9.81 -5.28
C CYS A 17 -4.63 -10.78 -5.30
N HIS A 18 -4.62 -11.83 -4.47
CA HIS A 18 -5.79 -12.69 -4.27
C HIS A 18 -6.96 -11.94 -3.66
N SER A 19 -6.63 -10.93 -2.85
CA SER A 19 -7.58 -10.14 -2.10
C SER A 19 -7.94 -8.86 -2.84
N GLY A 20 -9.03 -8.23 -2.43
CA GLY A 20 -9.41 -6.88 -2.83
C GLY A 20 -9.83 -6.15 -1.56
N CYS A 21 -8.91 -6.12 -0.57
CA CYS A 21 -9.19 -5.59 0.76
C CYS A 21 -9.79 -4.18 0.72
N ALA A 22 -10.84 -3.95 1.50
CA ALA A 22 -11.54 -2.66 1.53
C ALA A 22 -10.64 -1.49 1.92
N HIS A 23 -9.60 -1.73 2.72
CA HIS A 23 -8.66 -0.70 3.19
C HIS A 23 -7.44 -0.49 2.29
N CYS A 24 -7.30 -1.21 1.16
CA CYS A 24 -6.07 -1.20 0.38
C CYS A 24 -5.75 0.18 -0.21
N LEU A 25 -4.60 0.73 0.18
CA LEU A 25 -4.13 2.05 -0.23
C LEU A 25 -3.68 2.13 -1.69
N TYR A 26 -3.26 0.98 -2.25
CA TYR A 26 -2.75 0.88 -3.63
C TYR A 26 -3.75 0.26 -4.60
N ASN A 27 -4.98 -0.03 -4.14
CA ASN A 27 -6.04 -0.65 -4.92
C ASN A 27 -5.64 -1.98 -5.58
N CYS A 28 -4.71 -2.70 -4.96
CA CYS A 28 -4.28 -4.02 -5.40
C CYS A 28 -5.46 -5.01 -5.39
N GLY A 29 -5.47 -5.95 -6.33
CA GLY A 29 -6.57 -6.92 -6.38
C GLY A 29 -6.47 -7.90 -7.55
N PRO A 30 -7.46 -8.80 -7.68
CA PRO A 30 -7.43 -9.88 -8.67
C PRO A 30 -7.71 -9.42 -10.11
N ARG A 31 -8.19 -8.19 -10.30
CA ARG A 31 -8.45 -7.64 -11.65
C ARG A 31 -7.22 -7.00 -12.31
N TRP A 32 -6.14 -6.77 -11.55
CA TRP A 32 -4.89 -6.31 -12.14
C TRP A 32 -4.28 -7.38 -13.05
N PRO A 33 -3.53 -6.98 -14.11
CA PRO A 33 -2.78 -7.92 -14.93
C PRO A 33 -1.91 -8.85 -14.10
N ASN A 34 -1.72 -10.09 -14.58
CA ASN A 34 -0.84 -11.06 -13.93
C ASN A 34 0.61 -10.83 -14.39
N GLU A 35 1.18 -9.72 -13.96
CA GLU A 35 2.54 -9.30 -14.29
C GLU A 35 3.32 -8.88 -13.06
N ALA A 36 4.63 -8.93 -13.15
CA ALA A 36 5.53 -8.48 -12.12
C ALA A 36 6.63 -7.58 -12.71
N MET A 37 7.28 -6.81 -11.84
CA MET A 37 8.46 -6.02 -12.18
C MET A 37 9.49 -6.89 -12.90
N SER A 38 10.06 -6.43 -14.00
CA SER A 38 11.08 -7.19 -14.74
C SER A 38 12.35 -7.40 -13.88
N SER A 39 13.14 -8.45 -14.18
CA SER A 39 14.44 -8.67 -13.50
C SER A 39 15.35 -7.46 -13.63
N ALA A 40 15.39 -6.87 -14.83
CA ALA A 40 16.23 -5.71 -15.10
C ALA A 40 15.80 -4.49 -14.28
N ASP A 41 14.50 -4.22 -14.19
CA ASP A 41 13.97 -3.12 -13.39
C ASP A 41 14.14 -3.36 -11.89
N LEU A 42 13.91 -4.58 -11.42
CA LEU A 42 14.12 -4.95 -10.02
C LEU A 42 15.57 -4.72 -9.59
N ARG A 43 16.52 -5.20 -10.36
CA ARG A 43 17.95 -4.97 -10.11
C ARG A 43 18.28 -3.48 -10.15
N ARG A 44 17.84 -2.75 -11.18
CA ARG A 44 18.08 -1.31 -11.31
C ARG A 44 17.49 -0.51 -10.14
N ALA A 45 16.27 -0.85 -9.69
CA ALA A 45 15.63 -0.21 -8.54
C ALA A 45 16.48 -0.39 -7.27
N LEU A 46 16.94 -1.62 -7.00
CA LEU A 46 17.76 -1.92 -5.83
C LEU A 46 19.17 -1.29 -5.93
N GLU A 47 19.79 -1.27 -7.11
CA GLU A 47 21.05 -0.57 -7.35
C GLU A 47 20.93 0.95 -7.13
N THR A 48 19.81 1.54 -7.57
CA THR A 48 19.50 2.94 -7.29
C THR A 48 19.47 3.21 -5.80
N VAL A 49 18.77 2.36 -5.04
CA VAL A 49 18.68 2.46 -3.58
C VAL A 49 20.03 2.24 -2.90
N ALA A 50 20.80 1.27 -3.36
CA ALA A 50 22.13 0.97 -2.84
C ALA A 50 23.13 2.14 -3.01
N SER A 51 22.93 2.96 -4.05
CA SER A 51 23.77 4.13 -4.34
C SER A 51 23.49 5.34 -3.41
N TRP A 52 22.42 5.32 -2.63
CA TRP A 52 22.06 6.42 -1.76
C TRP A 52 23.02 6.55 -0.57
N PRO A 53 23.31 7.79 -0.11
CA PRO A 53 24.20 8.02 1.03
C PRO A 53 23.78 7.31 2.31
N ARG A 54 22.46 7.15 2.48
CA ARG A 54 21.83 6.35 3.53
C ARG A 54 20.90 5.34 2.89
N ARG A 55 21.23 4.08 3.01
CA ARG A 55 20.39 2.97 2.50
C ARG A 55 19.17 2.82 3.38
N PRO A 56 17.95 2.82 2.81
CA PRO A 56 16.74 2.46 3.53
C PRO A 56 16.71 0.95 3.80
N GLN A 57 15.85 0.55 4.71
CA GLN A 57 15.33 -0.80 4.71
C GLN A 57 14.38 -0.97 3.50
N VAL A 58 14.45 -2.10 2.81
CA VAL A 58 13.60 -2.35 1.63
C VAL A 58 12.63 -3.47 1.91
N HIS A 59 11.33 -3.23 1.66
CA HIS A 59 10.35 -4.29 1.66
C HIS A 59 9.90 -4.64 0.23
N LEU A 60 9.94 -5.95 -0.04
CA LEU A 60 9.40 -6.53 -1.25
C LEU A 60 7.91 -6.75 -1.03
N THR A 61 7.09 -5.99 -1.75
CA THR A 61 5.67 -5.85 -1.47
C THR A 61 4.85 -5.73 -2.75
N GLY A 62 3.62 -5.28 -2.64
CA GLY A 62 2.72 -4.99 -3.73
C GLY A 62 1.30 -5.40 -3.43
N GLY A 63 0.69 -6.15 -4.35
CA GLY A 63 -0.54 -6.89 -4.11
C GLY A 63 -0.22 -8.10 -3.22
N GLU A 64 0.20 -9.19 -3.85
CA GLU A 64 0.72 -10.35 -3.13
C GLU A 64 2.01 -10.83 -3.82
N PRO A 65 3.18 -10.56 -3.26
CA PRO A 65 4.46 -10.87 -3.90
C PRO A 65 4.69 -12.37 -4.11
N PHE A 66 4.09 -13.23 -3.29
CA PHE A 66 4.20 -14.69 -3.46
C PHE A 66 3.47 -15.23 -4.70
N LEU A 67 2.64 -14.44 -5.38
CA LEU A 67 2.11 -14.80 -6.70
C LEU A 67 3.20 -14.87 -7.77
N HIS A 68 4.30 -14.15 -7.56
CA HIS A 68 5.47 -14.13 -8.43
C HIS A 68 6.71 -14.53 -7.63
N PHE A 69 6.69 -15.73 -7.04
CA PHE A 69 7.67 -16.19 -6.07
C PHE A 69 9.12 -16.12 -6.59
N ASP A 70 9.36 -16.48 -7.85
CA ASP A 70 10.70 -16.41 -8.45
C ASP A 70 11.23 -14.98 -8.47
N ARG A 71 10.36 -14.01 -8.75
CA ARG A 71 10.70 -12.58 -8.72
C ARG A 71 10.98 -12.08 -7.29
N LEU A 72 10.18 -12.53 -6.33
CA LEU A 72 10.40 -12.25 -4.90
C LEU A 72 11.75 -12.82 -4.44
N LEU A 73 12.04 -14.06 -4.80
CA LEU A 73 13.31 -14.74 -4.47
C LEU A 73 14.53 -14.03 -5.09
N GLU A 74 14.40 -13.60 -6.35
CA GLU A 74 15.41 -12.79 -7.02
C GLU A 74 15.63 -11.46 -6.30
N GLY A 75 14.56 -10.77 -5.91
CA GLY A 75 14.64 -9.51 -5.17
C GLY A 75 15.38 -9.64 -3.84
N ALA A 76 15.08 -10.70 -3.08
CA ALA A 76 15.79 -11.00 -1.84
C ALA A 76 17.29 -11.22 -2.08
N ARG A 77 17.66 -11.98 -3.12
CA ARG A 77 19.06 -12.25 -3.48
C ARG A 77 19.79 -10.98 -3.90
N VAL A 78 19.20 -10.17 -4.79
CA VAL A 78 19.81 -8.92 -5.26
C VAL A 78 19.96 -7.91 -4.11
N ALA A 79 18.97 -7.81 -3.22
CA ALA A 79 19.08 -6.94 -2.04
C ALA A 79 20.26 -7.36 -1.16
N ALA A 80 20.41 -8.67 -0.89
CA ALA A 80 21.54 -9.21 -0.11
C ALA A 80 22.90 -8.97 -0.80
N GLU A 81 23.00 -9.20 -2.12
CA GLU A 81 24.21 -8.91 -2.92
C GLU A 81 24.65 -7.44 -2.78
N LEU A 82 23.68 -6.52 -2.72
CA LEU A 82 23.91 -5.08 -2.60
C LEU A 82 24.06 -4.59 -1.14
N GLY A 83 23.96 -5.48 -0.16
CA GLY A 83 24.04 -5.15 1.26
C GLY A 83 22.87 -4.30 1.75
N ILE A 84 21.68 -4.54 1.19
CA ILE A 84 20.41 -3.89 1.58
C ILE A 84 19.68 -4.84 2.53
N VAL A 85 19.33 -4.34 3.71
CA VAL A 85 18.42 -5.05 4.63
C VAL A 85 17.05 -5.13 4.00
N SER A 86 16.52 -6.34 3.80
CA SER A 86 15.23 -6.52 3.14
C SER A 86 14.26 -7.41 3.90
N TYR A 87 12.97 -7.17 3.70
CA TYR A 87 11.89 -7.99 4.21
C TYR A 87 10.76 -8.15 3.18
N VAL A 88 9.85 -9.08 3.43
CA VAL A 88 8.66 -9.29 2.61
C VAL A 88 7.41 -8.95 3.41
N GLU A 89 6.45 -8.31 2.74
CA GLU A 89 5.09 -8.16 3.24
C GLU A 89 4.15 -9.11 2.50
N THR A 90 3.38 -9.90 3.25
CA THR A 90 2.42 -10.84 2.66
C THR A 90 1.09 -10.83 3.39
N SER A 91 0.01 -10.95 2.63
CA SER A 91 -1.34 -11.20 3.15
C SER A 91 -1.58 -12.68 3.50
N ALA A 92 -0.64 -13.57 3.16
CA ALA A 92 -0.70 -15.01 3.35
C ALA A 92 -1.84 -15.73 2.59
N GLY A 93 -2.48 -15.09 1.62
CA GLY A 93 -3.56 -15.72 0.82
C GLY A 93 -3.10 -16.96 0.03
N TRP A 94 -1.83 -17.06 -0.27
CA TRP A 94 -1.18 -18.19 -0.95
C TRP A 94 -0.93 -19.40 -0.05
N CYS A 95 -0.89 -19.22 1.28
CA CYS A 95 -0.43 -20.21 2.25
C CYS A 95 -1.50 -21.28 2.51
N THR A 96 -1.63 -22.24 1.61
CA THR A 96 -2.60 -23.34 1.67
C THR A 96 -2.05 -24.58 2.36
N ASP A 97 -0.73 -24.78 2.32
CA ASP A 97 0.00 -25.89 2.92
C ASP A 97 1.14 -25.38 3.81
N GLU A 98 1.37 -26.02 4.97
CA GLU A 98 2.36 -25.57 5.94
C GLU A 98 3.78 -25.97 5.53
N GLY A 99 3.96 -27.15 4.96
CA GLY A 99 5.26 -27.61 4.47
C GLY A 99 5.75 -26.73 3.30
N GLU A 100 4.88 -26.44 2.32
CA GLU A 100 5.18 -25.49 1.25
C GLU A 100 5.53 -24.10 1.81
N ALA A 101 4.84 -23.64 2.83
CA ALA A 101 5.13 -22.35 3.44
C ALA A 101 6.52 -22.31 4.08
N VAL A 102 6.88 -23.34 4.84
CA VAL A 102 8.23 -23.48 5.44
C VAL A 102 9.30 -23.50 4.35
N GLU A 103 9.11 -24.28 3.27
CA GLU A 103 10.06 -24.35 2.16
C GLU A 103 10.27 -23.00 1.47
N ARG A 104 9.19 -22.26 1.20
CA ARG A 104 9.25 -20.94 0.57
C ARG A 104 9.95 -19.92 1.47
N PHE A 105 9.61 -19.86 2.75
CA PHE A 105 10.29 -18.99 3.69
C PHE A 105 11.76 -19.37 3.88
N ALA A 106 12.09 -20.66 3.94
CA ALA A 106 13.47 -21.11 3.99
C ALA A 106 14.27 -20.73 2.74
N ALA A 107 13.66 -20.80 1.54
CA ALA A 107 14.29 -20.32 0.31
C ALA A 107 14.58 -18.82 0.36
N LEU A 108 13.64 -18.00 0.81
CA LEU A 108 13.83 -16.55 0.97
C LEU A 108 14.92 -16.24 1.99
N ARG A 109 14.96 -16.95 3.13
CA ARG A 109 16.01 -16.76 4.14
C ARG A 109 17.39 -17.11 3.58
N ARG A 110 17.51 -18.23 2.83
CA ARG A 110 18.77 -18.59 2.15
C ARG A 110 19.18 -17.57 1.08
N ALA A 111 18.22 -16.91 0.44
CA ALA A 111 18.48 -15.83 -0.50
C ALA A 111 18.91 -14.50 0.17
N GLY A 112 18.88 -14.42 1.51
CA GLY A 112 19.33 -13.27 2.28
C GLY A 112 18.22 -12.34 2.77
N LEU A 113 16.93 -12.74 2.64
CA LEU A 113 15.84 -11.99 3.26
C LEU A 113 15.98 -12.02 4.78
N GLU A 114 15.82 -10.87 5.44
CA GLU A 114 16.09 -10.78 6.88
C GLU A 114 14.85 -10.87 7.75
N PHE A 115 13.71 -10.30 7.29
CA PHE A 115 12.47 -10.25 8.08
C PHE A 115 11.26 -10.62 7.24
N VAL A 116 10.18 -10.99 7.92
CA VAL A 116 8.86 -11.27 7.36
C VAL A 116 7.82 -10.45 8.08
N LEU A 117 6.96 -9.75 7.35
CA LEU A 117 5.76 -9.13 7.86
C LEU A 117 4.55 -9.87 7.31
N VAL A 118 3.74 -10.44 8.21
CA VAL A 118 2.47 -11.08 7.86
C VAL A 118 1.33 -10.15 8.23
N SER A 119 0.56 -9.72 7.24
CA SER A 119 -0.61 -8.86 7.46
C SER A 119 -1.75 -9.67 8.09
N CYS A 120 -2.31 -9.15 9.19
CA CYS A 120 -3.46 -9.73 9.87
C CYS A 120 -4.45 -8.64 10.28
N SER A 121 -5.67 -8.71 9.77
CA SER A 121 -6.77 -7.81 10.18
C SER A 121 -8.11 -8.36 9.69
N PRO A 122 -9.25 -7.82 10.18
CA PRO A 122 -10.57 -8.11 9.63
C PRO A 122 -10.67 -7.89 8.12
N PHE A 123 -9.97 -6.88 7.57
CA PHE A 123 -9.96 -6.60 6.13
C PHE A 123 -9.28 -7.69 5.30
N HIS A 124 -8.25 -8.35 5.86
CA HIS A 124 -7.62 -9.49 5.22
C HIS A 124 -8.50 -10.73 5.39
N ALA A 125 -9.05 -10.94 6.61
CA ALA A 125 -9.94 -12.05 6.92
C ALA A 125 -11.25 -12.03 6.12
N GLU A 126 -11.67 -10.88 5.60
CA GLU A 126 -12.78 -10.76 4.65
C GLU A 126 -12.57 -11.59 3.38
N ARG A 127 -11.33 -11.81 2.99
CA ARG A 127 -10.96 -12.47 1.72
C ARG A 127 -10.13 -13.74 1.91
N ILE A 128 -9.43 -13.83 3.02
CA ILE A 128 -8.47 -14.90 3.30
C ILE A 128 -8.91 -15.61 4.58
N PRO A 129 -9.11 -16.94 4.54
CA PRO A 129 -9.37 -17.70 5.77
C PRO A 129 -8.26 -17.47 6.80
N PRO A 130 -8.59 -17.13 8.06
CA PRO A 130 -7.59 -16.87 9.11
C PRO A 130 -6.58 -18.02 9.30
N ALA A 131 -6.98 -19.26 9.04
CA ALA A 131 -6.09 -20.42 9.08
C ALA A 131 -4.86 -20.26 8.18
N ARG A 132 -4.97 -19.58 7.03
CA ARG A 132 -3.84 -19.31 6.13
C ARG A 132 -2.86 -18.32 6.76
N THR A 133 -3.38 -17.26 7.36
CA THR A 133 -2.56 -16.26 8.08
C THR A 133 -1.81 -16.91 9.24
N LEU A 134 -2.50 -17.70 10.07
CA LEU A 134 -1.90 -18.41 11.21
C LEU A 134 -0.82 -19.40 10.75
N ARG A 135 -1.06 -20.13 9.67
CA ARG A 135 -0.10 -21.06 9.08
C ARG A 135 1.16 -20.32 8.60
N ALA A 136 0.99 -19.20 7.90
CA ALA A 136 2.11 -18.38 7.45
C ALA A 136 2.92 -17.82 8.64
N VAL A 137 2.25 -17.40 9.71
CA VAL A 137 2.91 -16.93 10.94
C VAL A 137 3.74 -18.06 11.56
N ARG A 138 3.19 -19.28 11.72
CA ARG A 138 3.94 -20.42 12.26
C ARG A 138 5.15 -20.77 11.40
N ALA A 139 4.97 -20.92 10.09
CA ALA A 139 6.05 -21.21 9.15
C ALA A 139 7.15 -20.13 9.15
N ALA A 140 6.75 -18.86 9.23
CA ALA A 140 7.70 -17.76 9.34
C ALA A 140 8.48 -17.79 10.66
N LEU A 141 7.80 -18.03 11.79
CA LEU A 141 8.44 -18.15 13.11
C LEU A 141 9.42 -19.32 13.17
N GLU A 142 9.05 -20.47 12.61
CA GLU A 142 9.93 -21.64 12.50
C GLU A 142 11.19 -21.32 11.70
N THR A 143 11.05 -20.59 10.59
CA THR A 143 12.15 -20.33 9.67
C THR A 143 13.04 -19.17 10.09
N PHE A 144 12.45 -18.05 10.52
CA PHE A 144 13.16 -16.79 10.80
C PHE A 144 13.40 -16.56 12.31
N GLY A 145 12.62 -17.19 13.17
CA GLY A 145 12.61 -16.94 14.61
C GLY A 145 11.81 -15.69 14.99
N PRO A 146 11.42 -15.57 16.27
CA PRO A 146 10.47 -14.54 16.73
C PRO A 146 10.97 -13.11 16.61
N GLN A 147 12.27 -12.88 16.56
CA GLN A 147 12.88 -11.55 16.45
C GLN A 147 12.82 -10.98 15.00
N ARG A 148 12.44 -11.82 14.02
CA ARG A 148 12.45 -11.47 12.59
C ARG A 148 11.09 -11.64 11.93
N VAL A 149 10.04 -11.85 12.72
CA VAL A 149 8.67 -11.97 12.22
C VAL A 149 7.79 -10.93 12.89
N THR A 150 7.12 -10.14 12.09
CA THR A 150 6.12 -9.17 12.53
C THR A 150 4.74 -9.59 12.04
N VAL A 151 3.76 -9.62 12.93
CA VAL A 151 2.35 -9.73 12.56
C VAL A 151 1.76 -8.33 12.58
N TYR A 152 1.34 -7.85 11.42
CA TYR A 152 0.77 -6.51 11.29
C TYR A 152 -0.75 -6.60 11.03
N ARG A 153 -1.64 -6.33 11.96
CA ARG A 153 -1.39 -5.92 13.36
C ARG A 153 -1.72 -7.10 14.27
N SER A 154 -0.83 -7.38 15.21
CA SER A 154 -0.93 -8.56 16.09
C SER A 154 -2.18 -8.57 16.97
N GLU A 155 -2.69 -7.42 17.39
CA GLU A 155 -3.91 -7.28 18.18
C GLU A 155 -5.16 -7.82 17.47
N PHE A 156 -5.13 -7.97 16.14
CA PHE A 156 -6.23 -8.57 15.39
C PHE A 156 -6.17 -10.09 15.28
N LEU A 157 -5.09 -10.74 15.69
CA LEU A 157 -5.02 -12.21 15.66
C LEU A 157 -6.16 -12.87 16.45
N GLU A 158 -6.43 -12.39 17.65
CA GLU A 158 -7.51 -12.91 18.49
C GLU A 158 -8.88 -12.58 17.91
N VAL A 159 -9.04 -11.35 17.39
CA VAL A 159 -10.31 -10.90 16.80
C VAL A 159 -10.70 -11.75 15.59
N VAL A 160 -9.77 -12.01 14.66
CA VAL A 160 -10.10 -12.78 13.45
C VAL A 160 -10.35 -14.28 13.76
N GLN A 161 -9.80 -14.79 14.85
CA GLN A 161 -10.03 -16.17 15.28
C GLN A 161 -11.42 -16.42 15.88
N GLN A 162 -12.10 -15.38 16.39
CA GLN A 162 -13.42 -15.49 17.03
C GLN A 162 -14.52 -15.97 16.08
N PHE A 163 -14.37 -15.73 14.79
CA PHE A 163 -15.39 -16.05 13.76
C PHE A 163 -15.14 -17.38 13.04
N GLY A 164 -14.13 -18.14 13.45
CA GLY A 164 -13.74 -19.40 12.80
C GLY A 164 -12.56 -19.22 11.84
N LEU A 165 -11.84 -20.31 11.60
CA LEU A 165 -10.53 -20.25 10.94
C LEU A 165 -10.58 -20.61 9.45
N ASP A 166 -11.55 -21.41 9.02
CA ASP A 166 -11.52 -22.08 7.72
C ASP A 166 -12.20 -21.29 6.59
N ARG A 167 -12.91 -20.22 6.92
CA ARG A 167 -13.63 -19.40 5.97
C ARG A 167 -13.32 -17.91 6.13
N PRO A 168 -13.39 -17.15 5.03
CA PRO A 168 -13.40 -15.69 5.11
C PRO A 168 -14.59 -15.19 5.95
N THR A 169 -14.38 -14.08 6.66
CA THR A 169 -15.41 -13.45 7.50
C THR A 169 -15.76 -12.08 6.93
N PRO A 170 -16.96 -11.86 6.38
CA PRO A 170 -17.41 -10.56 5.90
C PRO A 170 -17.32 -9.49 6.98
N LEU A 171 -16.96 -8.26 6.61
CA LEU A 171 -16.87 -7.14 7.57
C LEU A 171 -18.18 -6.86 8.28
N SER A 172 -19.33 -7.08 7.61
CA SER A 172 -20.67 -6.94 8.22
C SER A 172 -20.86 -7.82 9.45
N ARG A 173 -20.16 -8.96 9.56
CA ARG A 173 -20.25 -9.81 10.75
C ARG A 173 -19.66 -9.16 12.00
N TYR A 174 -18.66 -8.31 11.82
CA TYR A 174 -18.11 -7.53 12.92
C TYR A 174 -19.10 -6.43 13.34
N GLU A 175 -19.77 -5.79 12.38
CA GLU A 175 -20.80 -4.79 12.65
C GLU A 175 -22.04 -5.40 13.32
N GLU A 176 -22.49 -6.57 12.87
CA GLU A 176 -23.61 -7.30 13.46
C GLU A 176 -23.32 -7.74 14.91
N LEU A 177 -22.08 -8.18 15.18
CA LEU A 177 -21.71 -8.68 16.52
C LEU A 177 -21.45 -7.57 17.51
N LEU A 178 -20.74 -6.52 17.06
CA LEU A 178 -20.21 -5.46 17.94
C LEU A 178 -21.15 -4.25 18.02
N GLY A 179 -22.04 -4.09 17.04
CA GLY A 179 -22.77 -2.84 16.81
C GLY A 179 -21.93 -1.81 16.07
N ALA A 180 -22.60 -0.82 15.46
CA ALA A 180 -21.97 0.12 14.54
C ALA A 180 -20.85 0.95 15.18
N GLU A 181 -21.02 1.40 16.43
CA GLU A 181 -20.03 2.23 17.14
C GLU A 181 -18.74 1.46 17.44
N GLU A 182 -18.85 0.24 17.96
CA GLU A 182 -17.67 -0.56 18.30
C GLU A 182 -16.99 -1.12 17.04
N ALA A 183 -17.76 -1.49 16.01
CA ALA A 183 -17.21 -1.84 14.71
C ALA A 183 -16.41 -0.68 14.09
N TRP A 184 -16.92 0.56 14.18
CA TRP A 184 -16.19 1.74 13.76
C TRP A 184 -14.88 1.93 14.55
N ARG A 185 -14.91 1.80 15.87
CA ARG A 185 -13.71 1.88 16.71
C ARG A 185 -12.68 0.81 16.30
N LEU A 186 -13.11 -0.42 16.15
CA LEU A 186 -12.24 -1.54 15.78
C LEU A 186 -11.68 -1.39 14.36
N LEU A 187 -12.55 -1.25 13.38
CA LEU A 187 -12.20 -1.31 11.98
C LEU A 187 -11.56 -0.02 11.48
N TRP A 188 -12.01 1.13 11.93
CA TRP A 188 -11.48 2.41 11.47
C TRP A 188 -10.37 2.94 12.36
N GLN A 189 -10.65 3.19 13.63
CA GLN A 189 -9.67 3.77 14.54
C GLN A 189 -8.61 2.76 14.98
N GLY A 190 -9.02 1.56 15.38
CA GLY A 190 -8.11 0.51 15.88
C GLY A 190 -7.10 0.07 14.83
N TYR A 191 -7.50 -0.03 13.57
CA TYR A 191 -6.57 -0.29 12.48
C TYR A 191 -5.75 0.95 12.09
N GLY A 192 -6.28 2.14 12.28
CA GLY A 192 -5.66 3.39 11.81
C GLY A 192 -5.86 3.59 10.31
N ILE A 193 -7.10 3.52 9.84
CA ILE A 193 -7.41 3.64 8.41
C ILE A 193 -6.99 4.99 7.84
N ILE A 194 -6.21 4.96 6.79
CA ILE A 194 -6.00 6.09 5.88
C ILE A 194 -7.09 6.02 4.82
N SER A 195 -7.89 7.09 4.68
CA SER A 195 -9.04 7.15 3.77
C SER A 195 -8.68 7.17 2.27
N GLY A 196 -7.40 6.93 1.92
CA GLY A 196 -6.93 6.78 0.54
C GLY A 196 -7.27 5.41 -0.07
N GLY A 197 -7.01 5.26 -1.37
CA GLY A 197 -7.32 4.03 -2.07
C GLY A 197 -8.80 3.65 -1.97
N ARG A 198 -9.09 2.36 -1.75
CA ARG A 198 -10.47 1.86 -1.60
C ARG A 198 -11.15 2.25 -0.28
N ALA A 199 -10.39 2.59 0.74
CA ALA A 199 -10.95 2.82 2.07
C ALA A 199 -12.03 3.92 2.08
N GLY A 200 -11.79 5.03 1.42
CA GLY A 200 -12.77 6.11 1.32
C GLY A 200 -14.12 5.68 0.76
N TYR A 201 -14.10 4.78 -0.23
CA TYR A 201 -15.30 4.30 -0.92
C TYR A 201 -15.96 3.08 -0.29
N ARG A 202 -15.16 2.14 0.24
CA ARG A 202 -15.67 0.86 0.75
C ARG A 202 -16.01 0.88 2.24
N LEU A 203 -15.39 1.79 2.99
CA LEU A 203 -15.56 1.91 4.43
C LEU A 203 -16.22 3.25 4.82
N GLY A 204 -16.75 4.00 3.83
CA GLY A 204 -17.40 5.28 4.03
C GLY A 204 -18.60 5.21 4.99
N HIS A 205 -19.32 4.09 5.01
CA HIS A 205 -20.45 3.86 5.90
C HIS A 205 -20.06 3.79 7.39
N LEU A 206 -18.78 3.58 7.72
CA LEU A 206 -18.29 3.55 9.10
C LEU A 206 -18.03 4.95 9.69
N VAL A 207 -17.95 5.98 8.86
CA VAL A 207 -17.63 7.35 9.30
C VAL A 207 -18.53 8.38 8.60
N PRO A 208 -19.04 9.40 9.32
CA PRO A 208 -19.79 10.47 8.70
C PRO A 208 -18.95 11.18 7.63
N GLY A 209 -19.55 11.42 6.48
CA GLY A 209 -18.97 12.25 5.45
C GLY A 209 -18.85 13.71 5.91
N ARG A 210 -17.83 14.40 5.44
CA ARG A 210 -17.54 15.80 5.76
C ARG A 210 -17.39 16.59 4.47
N PRO A 211 -17.85 17.86 4.42
CA PRO A 211 -17.67 18.68 3.24
C PRO A 211 -16.17 18.95 3.00
N ALA A 212 -15.81 19.26 1.75
CA ALA A 212 -14.42 19.49 1.35
C ALA A 212 -13.75 20.61 2.19
N GLU A 213 -14.50 21.62 2.59
CA GLU A 213 -14.05 22.75 3.41
C GLU A 213 -13.49 22.32 4.77
N ALA A 214 -13.95 21.19 5.30
CA ALA A 214 -13.45 20.62 6.54
C ALA A 214 -11.95 20.21 6.47
N PHE A 215 -11.40 20.11 5.27
CA PHE A 215 -10.00 19.75 5.02
C PHE A 215 -9.14 20.94 4.57
N ARG A 216 -9.68 22.17 4.63
CA ARG A 216 -8.94 23.40 4.32
C ARG A 216 -7.72 23.54 5.23
N GLY A 217 -6.58 23.91 4.66
CA GLY A 217 -5.32 24.07 5.39
C GLY A 217 -4.57 22.78 5.73
N MET A 218 -5.08 21.62 5.32
CA MET A 218 -4.39 20.34 5.51
C MET A 218 -3.42 20.04 4.35
N ALA A 219 -2.29 20.76 4.31
CA ALA A 219 -1.25 20.54 3.30
C ALA A 219 -0.63 19.13 3.38
N CYS A 220 -0.04 18.65 2.28
CA CYS A 220 0.60 17.34 2.17
C CYS A 220 2.13 17.43 2.03
N SER A 221 2.75 18.53 2.45
CA SER A 221 4.21 18.69 2.36
C SER A 221 4.98 17.61 3.13
N GLY A 222 4.48 17.20 4.29
CA GLY A 222 5.06 16.13 5.09
C GLY A 222 5.07 14.79 4.34
N GLU A 223 3.92 14.42 3.79
CA GLU A 223 3.73 13.15 3.09
C GLU A 223 4.45 13.11 1.73
N LEU A 224 4.52 14.25 1.02
CA LEU A 224 5.07 14.29 -0.32
C LEU A 224 6.57 14.59 -0.37
N LEU A 225 7.08 15.47 0.52
CA LEU A 225 8.46 15.94 0.46
C LEU A 225 9.37 15.33 1.52
N HIS A 226 8.80 14.92 2.64
CA HIS A 226 9.52 14.44 3.82
C HIS A 226 9.10 13.02 4.21
N ALA A 227 8.57 12.27 3.24
CA ALA A 227 8.13 10.91 3.47
C ALA A 227 9.25 10.05 4.07
N HIS A 228 8.99 9.45 5.23
CA HIS A 228 9.87 8.43 5.81
C HIS A 228 9.76 7.11 5.04
N HIS A 229 8.66 6.91 4.35
CA HIS A 229 8.28 5.72 3.61
C HIS A 229 7.87 6.12 2.19
N SER A 230 8.32 5.38 1.19
CA SER A 230 7.99 5.59 -0.24
C SER A 230 7.99 4.27 -0.98
N HIS A 231 7.51 4.25 -2.22
CA HIS A 231 7.49 3.03 -3.02
C HIS A 231 8.00 3.26 -4.43
N PHE A 232 8.65 2.24 -4.99
CA PHE A 232 8.90 2.08 -6.42
C PHE A 232 8.00 0.99 -6.95
N ASP A 233 7.29 1.25 -8.04
CA ASP A 233 6.43 0.23 -8.64
C ASP A 233 6.98 -0.33 -9.96
N LEU A 234 6.36 -1.42 -10.42
CA LEU A 234 6.75 -2.13 -11.65
C LEU A 234 6.59 -1.27 -12.92
N TYR A 235 5.80 -0.20 -12.88
CA TYR A 235 5.61 0.71 -14.02
C TYR A 235 6.62 1.86 -14.05
N GLY A 236 7.49 1.95 -13.05
CA GLY A 236 8.51 2.99 -12.99
C GLY A 236 8.14 4.17 -12.10
N ASN A 237 7.01 4.15 -11.42
CA ASN A 237 6.55 5.26 -10.60
C ASN A 237 7.27 5.33 -9.26
N ALA A 238 7.72 6.53 -8.88
CA ALA A 238 8.14 6.86 -7.53
C ALA A 238 6.92 7.39 -6.75
N ILE A 239 6.33 6.54 -5.92
CA ILE A 239 5.11 6.84 -5.15
C ILE A 239 5.51 7.40 -3.79
N PRO A 240 5.09 8.64 -3.43
CA PRO A 240 5.40 9.21 -2.13
C PRO A 240 4.52 8.63 -1.02
N ALA A 241 5.11 8.35 0.11
CA ALA A 241 4.42 7.85 1.30
C ALA A 241 3.40 6.74 0.97
N PHE A 242 2.15 6.95 1.38
CA PHE A 242 1.01 6.05 1.14
C PHE A 242 0.04 6.61 0.08
N CYS A 243 0.54 7.46 -0.83
CA CYS A 243 -0.28 8.15 -1.83
C CYS A 243 -0.46 7.30 -3.10
N GLY A 244 -1.15 6.17 -3.00
CA GLY A 244 -1.45 5.33 -4.15
C GLY A 244 -2.08 6.12 -5.32
N GLY A 245 -1.73 5.77 -6.56
CA GLY A 245 -2.21 6.47 -7.76
C GLY A 245 -1.55 7.82 -8.02
N LEU A 246 -0.55 8.22 -7.24
CA LEU A 246 0.20 9.46 -7.42
C LEU A 246 1.69 9.16 -7.57
N THR A 247 2.35 9.75 -8.55
CA THR A 247 3.79 9.63 -8.75
C THR A 247 4.51 10.97 -8.68
N LEU A 248 5.71 10.97 -8.11
CA LEU A 248 6.64 12.11 -8.20
C LEU A 248 7.47 12.10 -9.50
N GLY A 249 7.25 11.11 -10.36
CA GLY A 249 8.00 10.87 -11.59
C GLY A 249 8.57 9.46 -11.64
N SER A 250 9.42 9.18 -12.63
CA SER A 250 10.03 7.87 -12.79
C SER A 250 11.16 7.64 -11.78
N TRP A 251 11.10 6.54 -11.01
CA TRP A 251 12.22 6.16 -10.14
C TRP A 251 13.49 5.82 -10.94
N ARG A 252 13.38 5.55 -12.23
CA ARG A 252 14.52 5.32 -13.13
C ARG A 252 15.34 6.59 -13.36
N ASP A 253 14.71 7.76 -13.16
CA ASP A 253 15.29 9.09 -13.39
C ASP A 253 15.43 9.92 -12.10
N LEU A 254 15.38 9.27 -10.94
CA LEU A 254 15.40 9.92 -9.62
C LEU A 254 16.50 10.94 -9.38
N PRO A 255 17.77 10.74 -9.84
CA PRO A 255 18.81 11.75 -9.68
C PRO A 255 18.44 13.08 -10.34
N GLN A 256 17.85 13.01 -11.54
CA GLN A 256 17.43 14.18 -12.32
C GLN A 256 16.18 14.86 -11.73
N LEU A 257 15.26 14.07 -11.16
CA LEU A 257 14.03 14.59 -10.55
C LEU A 257 14.26 15.51 -9.33
N ARG A 258 15.45 15.52 -8.73
CA ARG A 258 15.77 16.39 -7.60
C ARG A 258 15.91 17.86 -7.98
N GLU A 259 16.26 18.11 -9.23
CA GLU A 259 16.56 19.44 -9.77
C GLU A 259 15.39 20.05 -10.55
N VAL A 260 14.32 19.27 -10.79
CA VAL A 260 13.16 19.70 -11.58
C VAL A 260 12.07 20.27 -10.67
N PRO A 261 11.32 21.31 -11.09
CA PRO A 261 10.12 21.78 -10.40
C PRO A 261 9.09 20.66 -10.17
N TYR A 262 8.29 20.81 -9.14
CA TYR A 262 7.20 19.83 -8.91
C TYR A 262 6.21 19.86 -10.07
N PRO A 263 5.66 18.70 -10.48
CA PRO A 263 4.51 18.66 -11.35
C PRO A 263 3.34 19.46 -10.74
N PRO A 264 2.46 20.07 -11.56
CA PRO A 264 1.45 21.03 -11.08
C PRO A 264 0.56 20.52 -9.95
N LEU A 265 0.06 19.27 -10.04
CA LEU A 265 -0.81 18.72 -8.97
C LEU A 265 -0.02 18.45 -7.69
N ILE A 266 1.26 18.09 -7.80
CA ILE A 266 2.13 17.89 -6.64
C ILE A 266 2.37 19.23 -5.92
N GLU A 267 2.61 20.32 -6.67
CA GLU A 267 2.78 21.66 -6.09
C GLU A 267 1.53 22.08 -5.31
N VAL A 268 0.34 21.94 -5.90
CA VAL A 268 -0.94 22.24 -5.25
C VAL A 268 -1.11 21.41 -3.96
N LEU A 269 -0.83 20.10 -4.01
CA LEU A 269 -0.95 19.23 -2.85
C LEU A 269 0.05 19.56 -1.75
N VAL A 270 1.26 19.96 -2.09
CA VAL A 270 2.31 20.37 -1.15
C VAL A 270 1.92 21.64 -0.41
N GLU A 271 1.42 22.65 -1.13
CA GLU A 271 1.14 23.99 -0.60
C GLU A 271 -0.24 24.09 0.04
N ARG A 272 -1.25 23.56 -0.63
CA ARG A 272 -2.67 23.77 -0.31
C ARG A 272 -3.41 22.49 0.08
N GLY A 273 -2.78 21.35 -0.11
CA GLY A 273 -3.34 20.02 0.20
C GLY A 273 -4.52 19.62 -0.69
N PRO A 274 -5.28 18.58 -0.29
CA PRO A 274 -6.42 18.08 -1.06
C PRO A 274 -7.53 19.12 -1.28
N TYR A 275 -7.71 20.07 -0.35
CA TYR A 275 -8.67 21.15 -0.55
C TYR A 275 -8.24 22.10 -1.69
N GLY A 276 -6.96 22.42 -1.79
CA GLY A 276 -6.46 23.21 -2.93
C GLY A 276 -6.63 22.49 -4.27
N LEU A 277 -6.47 21.16 -4.30
CA LEU A 277 -6.75 20.35 -5.48
C LEU A 277 -8.23 20.35 -5.84
N PHE A 278 -9.11 20.30 -4.83
CA PHE A 278 -10.56 20.43 -5.00
C PHE A 278 -10.95 21.78 -5.61
N GLU A 279 -10.44 22.90 -5.10
CA GLU A 279 -10.70 24.24 -5.66
C GLU A 279 -10.22 24.34 -7.12
N LEU A 280 -9.05 23.79 -7.45
CA LEU A 280 -8.55 23.73 -8.83
C LEU A 280 -9.50 22.95 -9.72
N ALA A 281 -9.93 21.77 -9.29
CA ALA A 281 -10.81 20.91 -10.08
C ALA A 281 -12.21 21.54 -10.30
N GLN A 282 -12.77 22.20 -9.28
CA GLN A 282 -14.04 22.91 -9.42
C GLN A 282 -13.94 24.11 -10.38
N THR A 283 -12.86 24.90 -10.28
CA THR A 283 -12.75 26.14 -11.06
C THR A 283 -12.31 25.92 -12.51
N GLN A 284 -11.58 24.85 -12.78
CA GLN A 284 -10.94 24.62 -14.09
C GLN A 284 -11.42 23.38 -14.81
N HIS A 285 -12.06 22.43 -14.10
CA HIS A 285 -12.38 21.10 -14.63
C HIS A 285 -13.80 20.62 -14.31
N ASP A 286 -14.70 21.51 -13.92
CA ASP A 286 -16.14 21.23 -13.67
C ASP A 286 -16.37 20.06 -12.69
N TYR A 287 -15.55 19.96 -11.66
CA TYR A 287 -15.69 18.92 -10.63
C TYR A 287 -16.85 19.23 -9.68
N HIS A 288 -17.71 18.24 -9.45
CA HIS A 288 -18.81 18.30 -8.52
C HIS A 288 -18.58 17.31 -7.34
N PRO A 289 -18.62 17.79 -6.10
CA PRO A 289 -18.45 16.93 -4.93
C PRO A 289 -19.63 15.97 -4.77
N PRO A 290 -19.43 14.79 -4.17
CA PRO A 290 -20.53 13.90 -3.80
C PRO A 290 -21.36 14.52 -2.67
N ASP A 291 -22.68 14.28 -2.66
CA ASP A 291 -23.61 14.80 -1.67
C ASP A 291 -23.26 14.36 -0.24
N ASP A 292 -22.78 13.12 -0.08
CA ASP A 292 -22.40 12.55 1.21
C ASP A 292 -21.05 13.06 1.74
N GLY A 293 -20.32 13.86 0.95
CA GLY A 293 -19.01 14.38 1.31
C GLY A 293 -17.91 13.31 1.38
N TYR A 294 -16.88 13.53 2.21
CA TYR A 294 -15.66 12.73 2.24
C TYR A 294 -15.34 12.21 3.64
N THR A 295 -14.89 10.96 3.73
CA THR A 295 -14.49 10.32 4.98
C THR A 295 -13.17 10.82 5.54
N GLY A 296 -12.39 11.58 4.76
CA GLY A 296 -11.12 12.16 5.16
C GLY A 296 -10.39 12.86 4.01
N LYS A 297 -9.30 13.58 4.32
CA LYS A 297 -8.53 14.35 3.33
C LYS A 297 -8.04 13.49 2.15
N CYS A 298 -7.67 12.24 2.42
CA CYS A 298 -7.16 11.35 1.38
C CYS A 298 -8.27 10.82 0.48
N HIS A 299 -9.52 10.64 0.98
CA HIS A 299 -10.68 10.34 0.16
C HIS A 299 -10.98 11.49 -0.81
N LEU A 300 -11.07 12.73 -0.29
CA LEU A 300 -11.19 13.94 -1.13
C LEU A 300 -10.12 13.98 -2.22
N CYS A 301 -8.86 13.76 -1.85
CA CYS A 301 -7.73 13.77 -2.79
C CYS A 301 -7.89 12.72 -3.90
N VAL A 302 -8.24 11.48 -3.55
CA VAL A 302 -8.39 10.39 -4.54
C VAL A 302 -9.58 10.65 -5.46
N ASP A 303 -10.69 11.14 -4.92
CA ASP A 303 -11.91 11.40 -5.70
C ASP A 303 -11.68 12.52 -6.73
N VAL A 304 -11.09 13.64 -6.31
CA VAL A 304 -10.72 14.72 -7.22
C VAL A 304 -9.73 14.24 -8.29
N ARG A 305 -8.69 13.48 -7.91
CA ARG A 305 -7.71 12.94 -8.86
C ARG A 305 -8.34 11.98 -9.87
N ARG A 306 -9.35 11.20 -9.46
CA ARG A 306 -10.10 10.32 -10.37
C ARG A 306 -10.80 11.13 -11.46
N HIS A 307 -11.49 12.19 -11.06
CA HIS A 307 -12.12 13.11 -12.03
C HIS A 307 -11.09 13.76 -12.96
N LEU A 308 -10.00 14.29 -12.40
CA LEU A 308 -8.95 14.92 -13.20
C LEU A 308 -8.34 13.97 -14.24
N LEU A 309 -8.24 12.67 -13.92
CA LEU A 309 -7.77 11.66 -14.87
C LEU A 309 -8.70 11.46 -16.07
N GLU A 310 -10.00 11.70 -15.88
CA GLU A 310 -11.02 11.57 -16.94
C GLU A 310 -11.03 12.80 -17.87
N VAL A 311 -10.75 13.99 -17.34
CA VAL A 311 -10.87 15.26 -18.09
C VAL A 311 -9.54 15.83 -18.58
N GLY A 312 -8.40 15.25 -18.18
CA GLY A 312 -7.09 15.75 -18.58
C GLY A 312 -5.99 14.68 -18.61
N ASP A 313 -4.81 15.07 -19.09
CA ASP A 313 -3.62 14.22 -19.08
C ASP A 313 -2.60 14.75 -18.07
N PHE A 314 -2.72 14.28 -16.84
CA PHE A 314 -1.83 14.62 -15.74
C PHE A 314 -0.81 13.49 -15.54
N ALA A 315 0.46 13.81 -15.77
CA ALA A 315 1.55 12.82 -15.72
C ALA A 315 1.73 12.22 -14.32
N GLU A 316 1.36 12.95 -13.27
CA GLU A 316 1.43 12.54 -11.88
C GLU A 316 0.38 11.51 -11.48
N LEU A 317 -0.70 11.34 -12.26
CA LEU A 317 -1.79 10.42 -11.94
C LEU A 317 -1.48 9.01 -12.48
N ARG A 318 -0.58 8.31 -11.80
CA ARG A 318 -0.08 6.98 -12.19
C ARG A 318 0.02 6.03 -10.98
N PRO A 319 -0.10 4.71 -11.22
CA PRO A 319 -0.57 4.09 -12.47
C PRO A 319 -2.07 4.33 -12.69
N ARG A 320 -2.52 4.44 -13.94
CA ARG A 320 -3.95 4.65 -14.27
C ARG A 320 -4.85 3.54 -13.71
N GLY A 321 -4.38 2.29 -13.77
CA GLY A 321 -5.09 1.14 -13.20
C GLY A 321 -5.48 1.29 -11.74
N PHE A 322 -4.80 2.12 -10.95
CA PHE A 322 -5.19 2.42 -9.58
C PHE A 322 -6.63 2.96 -9.51
N TYR A 323 -7.00 3.87 -10.39
CA TYR A 323 -8.33 4.51 -10.40
C TYR A 323 -9.42 3.60 -10.95
N GLU A 324 -9.06 2.63 -11.79
CA GLU A 324 -9.97 1.62 -12.35
C GLU A 324 -10.34 0.53 -11.33
N GLN A 325 -9.59 0.41 -10.23
CA GLN A 325 -9.75 -0.61 -9.20
C GLN A 325 -10.43 -0.11 -7.90
N ILE A 326 -10.91 1.11 -7.92
CA ILE A 326 -11.69 1.70 -6.81
C ILE A 326 -13.05 1.00 -6.66
#